data_b26e841cb1cf65aa843c354afca71546
#
_entry.id   b26e841cb1cf65aa843c354afca71546
#
_cell.length_a   1.000
_cell.length_b   1.000
_cell.length_c   1.000
_cell.angle_alpha   90.00
_cell.angle_beta   90.00
_cell.angle_gamma   90.00
#
_symmetry.space_group_name_H-M   'P 1'
#
loop_
_entity.id
_entity.type
_entity.pdbx_description
1 polymer ?
#
loop_
_entity_poly.entity_id
_entity_poly.type
_entity_poly.pdbx_seq_one_letter_code
_entity_poly.pdbx_strand_id
1 'polypeptide(L)'
;MDSFRERFEKHVTHDSIEVNGIRLHYVFAGEEDAPPVILLHGFPQSWVTWRYVIPVLAASHRVIAVDLRGYGDSEKPSGINGYDNKTMASDIQGLMRRLHIQKALIAGHDRGARVARRLALDSPELAAGLVLIDIMPTEYVYDSLTAAEAARKYWHWTFQVVPHLPEELINGKEEEYLRFLLSRGDGLFDLLTSDGAWDRYLAAWKQPGAVQAALNDYRAAYQIDLPRYRSEKKLQKKLNVPTLLLWGEKGNLAGLPVLDTWRESIREVSGYEVKGCGHYVPEEKPEETTRRILDFSRTVFNV
;
A
#
# COMPACT_ATOMS: atom_id res chain seq x y z
N MET A 1 -17.42 -18.20 -16.71
CA MET A 1 -16.24 -17.48 -17.25
C MET A 1 -15.78 -16.53 -16.17
N ASP A 2 -14.48 -16.44 -15.95
CA ASP A 2 -13.90 -15.57 -14.91
C ASP A 2 -13.99 -14.10 -15.40
N SER A 3 -15.02 -13.38 -14.94
CA SER A 3 -15.28 -11.99 -15.35
C SER A 3 -14.14 -11.04 -15.00
N PHE A 4 -13.39 -11.31 -13.94
CA PHE A 4 -12.24 -10.53 -13.54
C PHE A 4 -11.11 -10.66 -14.57
N ARG A 5 -10.80 -11.88 -15.01
CA ARG A 5 -9.76 -12.14 -15.98
C ARG A 5 -10.03 -11.46 -17.32
N GLU A 6 -11.25 -11.57 -17.81
CA GLU A 6 -11.66 -10.94 -19.07
C GLU A 6 -11.63 -9.41 -18.99
N ARG A 7 -11.93 -8.85 -17.82
CA ARG A 7 -12.07 -7.41 -17.62
C ARG A 7 -10.75 -6.71 -17.29
N PHE A 8 -9.91 -7.32 -16.46
CA PHE A 8 -8.72 -6.66 -15.89
C PHE A 8 -7.40 -7.34 -16.23
N GLU A 9 -7.29 -8.66 -16.13
CA GLU A 9 -6.02 -9.36 -16.34
C GLU A 9 -5.50 -9.28 -17.78
N LYS A 10 -6.38 -9.08 -18.76
CA LYS A 10 -5.97 -8.85 -20.15
C LYS A 10 -5.16 -7.56 -20.38
N HIS A 11 -5.20 -6.63 -19.43
CA HIS A 11 -4.50 -5.35 -19.50
C HIS A 11 -3.13 -5.37 -18.79
N VAL A 12 -2.75 -6.48 -18.21
CA VAL A 12 -1.51 -6.62 -17.46
C VAL A 12 -0.80 -7.90 -17.84
N THR A 13 0.52 -7.89 -17.68
CA THR A 13 1.34 -9.10 -17.73
C THR A 13 1.81 -9.43 -16.33
N HIS A 14 1.66 -10.69 -15.93
CA HIS A 14 2.14 -11.20 -14.65
C HIS A 14 3.58 -11.68 -14.77
N ASP A 15 4.40 -11.36 -13.76
CA ASP A 15 5.76 -11.86 -13.67
C ASP A 15 6.21 -11.98 -12.22
N SER A 16 7.35 -12.61 -11.98
CA SER A 16 7.94 -12.78 -10.66
C SER A 16 9.44 -12.59 -10.70
N ILE A 17 10.00 -12.07 -9.63
CA ILE A 17 11.43 -11.76 -9.56
C ILE A 17 12.01 -12.13 -8.20
N GLU A 18 13.21 -12.70 -8.20
CA GLU A 18 13.94 -13.01 -6.96
C GLU A 18 14.66 -11.75 -6.46
N VAL A 19 14.28 -11.29 -5.26
CA VAL A 19 14.89 -10.15 -4.57
C VAL A 19 14.98 -10.45 -3.08
N ASN A 20 16.11 -10.15 -2.47
CA ASN A 20 16.34 -10.34 -1.01
C ASN A 20 15.91 -11.72 -0.49
N GLY A 21 16.15 -12.77 -1.27
CA GLY A 21 15.87 -14.15 -0.91
C GLY A 21 14.40 -14.53 -0.89
N ILE A 22 13.54 -13.74 -1.56
CA ILE A 22 12.13 -14.08 -1.78
C ILE A 22 11.75 -13.92 -3.25
N ARG A 23 10.73 -14.66 -3.68
CA ARG A 23 10.05 -14.45 -4.95
C ARG A 23 8.96 -13.39 -4.77
N LEU A 24 9.14 -12.25 -5.44
CA LEU A 24 8.20 -11.14 -5.45
C LEU A 24 7.39 -11.20 -6.74
N HIS A 25 6.06 -11.28 -6.63
CA HIS A 25 5.14 -11.20 -7.75
C HIS A 25 4.80 -9.74 -8.05
N TYR A 26 4.66 -9.42 -9.34
CA TYR A 26 4.18 -8.13 -9.81
C TYR A 26 3.42 -8.28 -11.12
N VAL A 27 2.61 -7.28 -11.43
CA VAL A 27 2.03 -7.11 -12.75
C VAL A 27 2.57 -5.84 -13.39
N PHE A 28 2.69 -5.84 -14.71
CA PHE A 28 3.13 -4.66 -15.44
C PHE A 28 2.29 -4.39 -16.68
N ALA A 29 2.25 -3.11 -17.09
CA ALA A 29 1.53 -2.63 -18.26
C ALA A 29 2.17 -1.34 -18.77
N GLY A 30 1.89 -0.98 -20.04
CA GLY A 30 2.43 0.21 -20.71
C GLY A 30 3.79 -0.05 -21.38
N GLU A 31 4.29 0.98 -22.05
CA GLU A 31 5.53 0.91 -22.81
C GLU A 31 6.76 0.93 -21.88
N GLU A 32 7.79 0.14 -22.21
CA GLU A 32 8.97 -0.03 -21.38
C GLU A 32 9.77 1.28 -21.18
N ASP A 33 9.82 2.12 -22.22
CA ASP A 33 10.55 3.39 -22.22
C ASP A 33 9.74 4.56 -21.63
N ALA A 34 8.47 4.35 -21.28
CA ALA A 34 7.63 5.37 -20.67
C ALA A 34 8.03 5.66 -19.21
N PRO A 35 7.73 6.86 -18.67
CA PRO A 35 8.04 7.19 -17.27
C PRO A 35 7.50 6.14 -16.31
N PRO A 36 8.34 5.57 -15.42
CA PRO A 36 7.91 4.45 -14.57
C PRO A 36 7.10 4.90 -13.35
N VAL A 37 6.01 4.18 -13.11
CA VAL A 37 5.16 4.31 -11.92
C VAL A 37 5.10 2.96 -11.20
N ILE A 38 5.46 2.95 -9.91
CA ILE A 38 5.36 1.77 -9.05
C ILE A 38 4.17 1.94 -8.12
N LEU A 39 3.28 0.95 -8.11
CA LEU A 39 2.06 0.93 -7.32
C LEU A 39 2.17 -0.11 -6.22
N LEU A 40 2.01 0.31 -4.95
CA LEU A 40 2.13 -0.51 -3.76
C LEU A 40 0.79 -0.53 -3.02
N HIS A 41 0.19 -1.71 -2.90
CA HIS A 41 -1.09 -1.90 -2.22
C HIS A 41 -0.96 -1.84 -0.69
N GLY A 42 -2.10 -1.81 0.00
CA GLY A 42 -2.17 -1.91 1.46
C GLY A 42 -2.78 -3.22 1.97
N PHE A 43 -2.93 -3.29 3.28
CA PHE A 43 -3.65 -4.38 3.95
C PHE A 43 -5.17 -4.19 3.79
N PRO A 44 -5.97 -5.21 3.54
CA PRO A 44 -5.62 -6.63 3.36
C PRO A 44 -5.54 -7.05 1.88
N GLN A 45 -5.13 -6.15 1.00
CA GLN A 45 -5.27 -6.22 -0.45
C GLN A 45 -4.02 -6.82 -1.15
N SER A 46 -3.99 -6.73 -2.47
CA SER A 46 -2.92 -7.12 -3.39
C SER A 46 -2.85 -6.11 -4.54
N TRP A 47 -2.05 -6.38 -5.59
CA TRP A 47 -2.02 -5.55 -6.80
C TRP A 47 -3.42 -5.25 -7.37
N VAL A 48 -4.39 -6.12 -7.10
CA VAL A 48 -5.78 -6.03 -7.57
C VAL A 48 -6.45 -4.70 -7.19
N THR A 49 -6.01 -4.05 -6.11
CA THR A 49 -6.53 -2.72 -5.71
C THR A 49 -6.33 -1.66 -6.80
N TRP A 50 -5.36 -1.87 -7.69
CA TRP A 50 -5.00 -0.95 -8.76
C TRP A 50 -5.65 -1.27 -10.12
N ARG A 51 -6.53 -2.31 -10.19
CA ARG A 51 -7.08 -2.83 -11.45
C ARG A 51 -7.76 -1.79 -12.34
N TYR A 52 -8.38 -0.77 -11.76
CA TYR A 52 -8.99 0.34 -12.50
C TYR A 52 -7.97 1.45 -12.85
N VAL A 53 -6.93 1.58 -12.06
CA VAL A 53 -5.90 2.61 -12.19
C VAL A 53 -4.87 2.24 -13.26
N ILE A 54 -4.44 0.98 -13.28
CA ILE A 54 -3.40 0.47 -14.19
C ILE A 54 -3.69 0.76 -15.67
N PRO A 55 -4.88 0.42 -16.23
CA PRO A 55 -5.11 0.60 -17.67
C PRO A 55 -5.02 2.05 -18.12
N VAL A 56 -5.42 2.99 -17.25
CA VAL A 56 -5.40 4.42 -17.57
C VAL A 56 -3.98 4.97 -17.49
N LEU A 57 -3.22 4.60 -16.46
CA LEU A 57 -1.81 5.02 -16.33
C LEU A 57 -0.94 4.42 -17.45
N ALA A 58 -1.20 3.18 -17.85
CA ALA A 58 -0.44 2.46 -18.87
C ALA A 58 -0.50 3.10 -20.26
N ALA A 59 -1.46 3.98 -20.52
CA ALA A 59 -1.54 4.75 -21.74
C ALA A 59 -0.36 5.73 -21.93
N SER A 60 0.33 6.09 -20.85
CA SER A 60 1.44 7.08 -20.88
C SER A 60 2.59 6.74 -19.93
N HIS A 61 2.52 5.66 -19.18
CA HIS A 61 3.51 5.27 -18.18
C HIS A 61 3.83 3.77 -18.26
N ARG A 62 5.06 3.41 -17.89
CA ARG A 62 5.44 2.04 -17.52
C ARG A 62 4.94 1.77 -16.10
N VAL A 63 3.87 1.00 -15.97
CA VAL A 63 3.21 0.74 -14.68
C VAL A 63 3.65 -0.61 -14.14
N ILE A 64 4.10 -0.65 -12.90
CA ILE A 64 4.44 -1.87 -12.16
C ILE A 64 3.63 -1.88 -10.86
N ALA A 65 2.70 -2.82 -10.70
CA ALA A 65 1.96 -3.00 -9.46
C ALA A 65 2.43 -4.28 -8.76
N VAL A 66 2.90 -4.14 -7.53
CA VAL A 66 3.62 -5.18 -6.80
C VAL A 66 2.72 -5.79 -5.74
N ASP A 67 2.71 -7.13 -5.65
CA ASP A 67 2.29 -7.80 -4.44
C ASP A 67 3.42 -7.72 -3.43
N LEU A 68 3.20 -6.99 -2.34
CA LEU A 68 4.21 -6.84 -1.30
C LEU A 68 4.56 -8.20 -0.68
N ARG A 69 5.77 -8.34 -0.13
CA ARG A 69 6.18 -9.49 0.67
C ARG A 69 5.06 -9.94 1.61
N GLY A 70 4.67 -11.21 1.55
CA GLY A 70 3.63 -11.77 2.39
C GLY A 70 2.20 -11.64 1.85
N TYR A 71 1.99 -10.91 0.76
CA TYR A 71 0.67 -10.66 0.16
C TYR A 71 0.55 -11.22 -1.26
N GLY A 72 -0.70 -11.32 -1.72
CA GLY A 72 -0.99 -11.76 -3.08
C GLY A 72 -0.30 -13.06 -3.46
N ASP A 73 0.36 -13.05 -4.61
CA ASP A 73 1.14 -14.19 -5.12
C ASP A 73 2.65 -14.11 -4.79
N SER A 74 3.07 -13.10 -4.02
CA SER A 74 4.43 -13.01 -3.48
C SER A 74 4.65 -14.05 -2.38
N GLU A 75 5.91 -14.42 -2.18
CA GLU A 75 6.33 -15.36 -1.14
C GLU A 75 6.01 -14.85 0.26
N LYS A 76 5.69 -15.78 1.15
CA LYS A 76 5.22 -15.55 2.53
C LYS A 76 6.20 -16.17 3.53
N PRO A 77 7.41 -15.58 3.71
CA PRO A 77 8.40 -16.10 4.61
C PRO A 77 7.89 -16.14 6.06
N SER A 78 8.32 -17.14 6.80
CA SER A 78 7.95 -17.29 8.21
C SER A 78 8.68 -16.29 9.10
N GLY A 79 8.11 -16.02 10.28
CA GLY A 79 8.69 -15.12 11.28
C GLY A 79 8.44 -13.65 10.99
N ILE A 80 8.74 -12.82 11.97
CA ILE A 80 8.52 -11.36 11.92
C ILE A 80 9.62 -10.61 11.17
N ASN A 81 10.83 -11.20 11.15
CA ASN A 81 11.98 -10.59 10.48
C ASN A 81 11.74 -10.56 8.97
N GLY A 82 11.91 -9.40 8.39
CA GLY A 82 11.67 -9.18 6.96
C GLY A 82 10.35 -8.49 6.63
N TYR A 83 9.43 -8.35 7.59
CA TYR A 83 8.18 -7.62 7.39
C TYR A 83 8.24 -6.16 7.84
N ASP A 84 9.37 -5.70 8.34
CA ASP A 84 9.57 -4.28 8.62
C ASP A 84 9.69 -3.46 7.32
N ASN A 85 9.26 -2.21 7.37
CA ASN A 85 9.18 -1.34 6.20
C ASN A 85 10.54 -1.13 5.51
N LYS A 86 11.66 -1.24 6.23
CA LYS A 86 13.00 -1.11 5.64
C LYS A 86 13.32 -2.31 4.75
N THR A 87 13.02 -3.51 5.22
CA THR A 87 13.20 -4.73 4.43
C THR A 87 12.28 -4.74 3.23
N MET A 88 10.98 -4.42 3.41
CA MET A 88 10.03 -4.35 2.30
C MET A 88 10.39 -3.25 1.30
N ALA A 89 10.91 -2.11 1.74
CA ALA A 89 11.43 -1.07 0.85
C ALA A 89 12.65 -1.57 0.05
N SER A 90 13.53 -2.35 0.68
CA SER A 90 14.67 -2.95 -0.03
C SER A 90 14.25 -3.99 -1.07
N ASP A 91 13.09 -4.64 -0.91
CA ASP A 91 12.51 -5.51 -1.95
C ASP A 91 12.16 -4.68 -3.19
N ILE A 92 11.52 -3.52 -3.00
CA ILE A 92 11.19 -2.61 -4.11
C ILE A 92 12.45 -2.03 -4.76
N GLN A 93 13.48 -1.70 -4.00
CA GLN A 93 14.79 -1.30 -4.55
C GLN A 93 15.41 -2.44 -5.39
N GLY A 94 15.32 -3.67 -4.90
CA GLY A 94 15.77 -4.87 -5.62
C GLY A 94 15.01 -5.06 -6.93
N LEU A 95 13.68 -4.93 -6.91
CA LEU A 95 12.82 -4.97 -8.09
C LEU A 95 13.24 -3.89 -9.10
N MET A 96 13.33 -2.62 -8.68
CA MET A 96 13.73 -1.51 -9.55
C MET A 96 15.08 -1.78 -10.22
N ARG A 97 16.07 -2.26 -9.47
CA ARG A 97 17.40 -2.59 -10.00
C ARG A 97 17.33 -3.68 -11.07
N ARG A 98 16.54 -4.73 -10.84
CA ARG A 98 16.39 -5.87 -11.76
C ARG A 98 15.60 -5.49 -13.01
N LEU A 99 14.67 -4.55 -12.92
CA LEU A 99 13.91 -4.00 -14.04
C LEU A 99 14.60 -2.81 -14.72
N HIS A 100 15.84 -2.48 -14.33
CA HIS A 100 16.62 -1.34 -14.84
C HIS A 100 15.92 0.02 -14.66
N ILE A 101 15.08 0.16 -13.63
CA ILE A 101 14.39 1.41 -13.30
C ILE A 101 15.29 2.25 -12.37
N GLN A 102 15.80 3.35 -12.90
CA GLN A 102 16.70 4.25 -12.17
C GLN A 102 15.94 5.16 -11.21
N LYS A 103 14.74 5.59 -11.60
CA LYS A 103 13.92 6.52 -10.82
C LYS A 103 12.45 6.35 -11.22
N ALA A 104 11.54 6.34 -10.24
CA ALA A 104 10.11 6.14 -10.48
C ALA A 104 9.24 7.09 -9.63
N LEU A 105 8.02 7.39 -10.10
CA LEU A 105 6.95 7.84 -9.23
C LEU A 105 6.45 6.62 -8.43
N ILE A 106 6.41 6.72 -7.08
CA ILE A 106 6.01 5.62 -6.23
C ILE A 106 4.71 5.99 -5.54
N ALA A 107 3.64 5.29 -5.89
CA ALA A 107 2.32 5.45 -5.28
C ALA A 107 2.02 4.27 -4.37
N GLY A 108 1.75 4.57 -3.09
CA GLY A 108 1.42 3.55 -2.10
C GLY A 108 0.12 3.87 -1.39
N HIS A 109 -0.69 2.84 -1.15
CA HIS A 109 -1.88 2.90 -0.32
C HIS A 109 -1.63 2.18 1.00
N ASP A 110 -2.07 2.75 2.13
CA ASP A 110 -2.00 2.16 3.48
C ASP A 110 -0.60 1.59 3.82
N ARG A 111 -0.42 0.27 3.94
CA ARG A 111 0.89 -0.38 4.21
C ARG A 111 1.90 -0.09 3.09
N GLY A 112 1.46 -0.09 1.84
CA GLY A 112 2.29 0.27 0.69
C GLY A 112 2.81 1.71 0.74
N ALA A 113 2.04 2.64 1.29
CA ALA A 113 2.49 4.02 1.50
C ALA A 113 3.62 4.11 2.55
N ARG A 114 3.62 3.24 3.56
CA ARG A 114 4.71 3.15 4.54
C ARG A 114 6.00 2.63 3.89
N VAL A 115 5.87 1.62 3.04
CA VAL A 115 7.00 1.08 2.25
C VAL A 115 7.54 2.14 1.30
N ALA A 116 6.67 2.87 0.58
CA ALA A 116 7.05 3.97 -0.31
C ALA A 116 7.81 5.09 0.43
N ARG A 117 7.28 5.52 1.59
CA ARG A 117 7.95 6.49 2.46
C ARG A 117 9.32 6.00 2.89
N ARG A 118 9.42 4.72 3.31
CA ARG A 118 10.69 4.14 3.79
C ARG A 118 11.72 4.08 2.67
N LEU A 119 11.32 3.66 1.47
CA LEU A 119 12.19 3.67 0.29
C LEU A 119 12.78 5.06 0.05
N ALA A 120 11.95 6.09 0.04
CA ALA A 120 12.40 7.45 -0.20
C ALA A 120 13.25 8.04 0.95
N LEU A 121 13.07 7.57 2.19
CA LEU A 121 13.94 7.94 3.31
C LEU A 121 15.34 7.30 3.20
N ASP A 122 15.41 6.05 2.72
CA ASP A 122 16.66 5.31 2.60
C ASP A 122 17.40 5.59 1.29
N SER A 123 16.65 5.81 0.19
CA SER A 123 17.18 6.01 -1.17
C SER A 123 16.35 7.06 -1.93
N PRO A 124 16.44 8.35 -1.55
CA PRO A 124 15.63 9.42 -2.14
C PRO A 124 15.88 9.60 -3.65
N GLU A 125 17.05 9.19 -4.14
CA GLU A 125 17.40 9.26 -5.57
C GLU A 125 16.55 8.35 -6.45
N LEU A 126 15.99 7.27 -5.90
CA LEU A 126 15.12 6.34 -6.63
C LEU A 126 13.69 6.85 -6.79
N ALA A 127 13.27 7.86 -6.01
CA ALA A 127 11.92 8.39 -6.05
C ALA A 127 11.89 9.74 -6.82
N ALA A 128 11.18 9.76 -7.95
CA ALA A 128 10.84 11.02 -8.64
C ALA A 128 9.84 11.83 -7.83
N GLY A 129 8.90 11.16 -7.20
CA GLY A 129 7.90 11.68 -6.28
C GLY A 129 7.22 10.56 -5.53
N LEU A 130 6.46 10.90 -4.50
CA LEU A 130 5.63 9.97 -3.72
C LEU A 130 4.16 10.34 -3.84
N VAL A 131 3.29 9.34 -3.97
CA VAL A 131 1.86 9.47 -3.72
C VAL A 131 1.53 8.57 -2.54
N LEU A 132 1.19 9.18 -1.39
CA LEU A 132 0.86 8.45 -0.17
C LEU A 132 -0.66 8.54 0.07
N ILE A 133 -1.32 7.38 0.01
CA ILE A 133 -2.78 7.30 0.01
C ILE A 133 -3.28 6.72 1.33
N ASP A 134 -4.17 7.47 1.97
CA ASP A 134 -4.92 7.19 3.22
C ASP A 134 -4.04 6.65 4.35
N ILE A 135 -2.99 7.39 4.68
CA ILE A 135 -2.00 7.01 5.69
C ILE A 135 -1.53 8.20 6.52
N MET A 136 -1.31 7.97 7.81
CA MET A 136 -0.60 8.86 8.73
C MET A 136 0.76 8.27 9.12
N PRO A 137 1.74 9.08 9.54
CA PRO A 137 2.98 8.55 10.10
C PRO A 137 2.71 7.53 11.21
N THR A 138 3.43 6.41 11.22
CA THR A 138 3.23 5.32 12.20
C THR A 138 3.32 5.83 13.62
N GLU A 139 4.35 6.63 13.90
CA GLU A 139 4.61 7.23 15.19
C GLU A 139 3.49 8.19 15.61
N TYR A 140 2.90 8.95 14.69
CA TYR A 140 1.75 9.81 14.98
C TYR A 140 0.55 8.99 15.44
N VAL A 141 0.22 7.91 14.71
CA VAL A 141 -0.95 7.07 15.06
C VAL A 141 -0.79 6.49 16.45
N TYR A 142 0.34 5.84 16.75
CA TYR A 142 0.54 5.21 18.07
C TYR A 142 0.67 6.22 19.22
N ASP A 143 1.20 7.41 18.97
CA ASP A 143 1.44 8.41 20.01
C ASP A 143 0.21 9.29 20.27
N SER A 144 -0.73 9.39 19.31
CA SER A 144 -1.90 10.28 19.39
C SER A 144 -3.22 9.56 19.65
N LEU A 145 -3.28 8.23 19.44
CA LEU A 145 -4.51 7.46 19.63
C LEU A 145 -4.91 7.36 21.11
N THR A 146 -6.15 7.76 21.38
CA THR A 146 -6.80 7.42 22.65
C THR A 146 -7.23 5.94 22.65
N ALA A 147 -7.42 5.35 23.84
CA ALA A 147 -7.94 3.99 23.97
C ALA A 147 -9.30 3.81 23.26
N ALA A 148 -10.17 4.82 23.30
CA ALA A 148 -11.47 4.80 22.62
C ALA A 148 -11.34 4.80 21.11
N GLU A 149 -10.41 5.55 20.53
CA GLU A 149 -10.15 5.57 19.09
C GLU A 149 -9.48 4.27 18.64
N ALA A 150 -8.53 3.76 19.42
CA ALA A 150 -7.90 2.46 19.15
C ALA A 150 -8.96 1.34 19.11
N ALA A 151 -9.86 1.30 20.08
CA ALA A 151 -10.93 0.29 20.13
C ALA A 151 -11.91 0.40 18.95
N ARG A 152 -12.22 1.60 18.44
CA ARG A 152 -13.24 1.82 17.41
C ARG A 152 -12.67 1.83 15.99
N LYS A 153 -11.58 2.57 15.75
CA LYS A 153 -11.04 2.80 14.40
C LYS A 153 -9.86 1.89 14.06
N TYR A 154 -9.00 1.61 15.06
CA TYR A 154 -7.73 0.93 14.88
C TYR A 154 -7.65 -0.38 15.70
N TRP A 155 -8.81 -0.99 16.03
CA TRP A 155 -8.87 -2.24 16.81
C TRP A 155 -7.98 -3.34 16.21
N HIS A 156 -7.89 -3.43 14.88
CA HIS A 156 -7.07 -4.42 14.19
C HIS A 156 -5.55 -4.20 14.43
N TRP A 157 -5.10 -2.96 14.66
CA TRP A 157 -3.71 -2.70 15.02
C TRP A 157 -3.36 -3.27 16.40
N THR A 158 -4.26 -3.19 17.35
CA THR A 158 -4.07 -3.74 18.69
C THR A 158 -4.29 -5.25 18.74
N PHE A 159 -5.23 -5.78 17.97
CA PHE A 159 -5.51 -7.20 17.86
C PHE A 159 -4.40 -7.97 17.16
N GLN A 160 -3.97 -7.52 15.97
CA GLN A 160 -3.01 -8.24 15.13
C GLN A 160 -1.61 -8.35 15.73
N VAL A 161 -1.23 -7.48 16.65
CA VAL A 161 0.07 -7.54 17.32
C VAL A 161 0.12 -8.53 18.48
N VAL A 162 -1.04 -9.01 18.95
CA VAL A 162 -1.11 -10.03 20.02
C VAL A 162 -0.49 -11.34 19.53
N PRO A 163 0.39 -11.99 20.32
CA PRO A 163 0.94 -13.28 19.94
C PRO A 163 -0.11 -14.39 19.94
N HIS A 164 -0.09 -15.27 18.92
CA HIS A 164 -0.83 -16.52 18.79
C HIS A 164 -2.37 -16.40 18.69
N LEU A 165 -3.01 -15.53 19.44
CA LEU A 165 -4.48 -15.44 19.50
C LEU A 165 -5.11 -15.05 18.14
N PRO A 166 -4.58 -14.07 17.38
CA PRO A 166 -5.15 -13.73 16.08
C PRO A 166 -5.13 -14.90 15.09
N GLU A 167 -4.05 -15.68 15.05
CA GLU A 167 -3.94 -16.85 14.20
C GLU A 167 -5.03 -17.87 14.51
N GLU A 168 -5.25 -18.18 15.80
CA GLU A 168 -6.26 -19.14 16.24
C GLU A 168 -7.69 -18.68 15.91
N LEU A 169 -7.94 -17.37 15.87
CA LEU A 169 -9.26 -16.82 15.59
C LEU A 169 -9.52 -16.60 14.09
N ILE A 170 -8.47 -16.41 13.28
CA ILE A 170 -8.61 -16.12 11.84
C ILE A 170 -8.49 -17.38 10.98
N ASN A 171 -7.57 -18.31 11.32
CA ASN A 171 -7.39 -19.53 10.54
C ASN A 171 -8.69 -20.35 10.44
N GLY A 172 -9.10 -20.65 9.21
CA GLY A 172 -10.36 -21.29 8.89
C GLY A 172 -11.58 -20.34 8.86
N LYS A 173 -11.37 -19.04 9.10
CA LYS A 173 -12.37 -17.98 9.02
C LYS A 173 -11.86 -16.77 8.23
N GLU A 174 -10.95 -17.04 7.29
CA GLU A 174 -10.33 -16.00 6.46
C GLU A 174 -11.38 -15.18 5.71
N GLU A 175 -12.45 -15.84 5.25
CA GLU A 175 -13.53 -15.20 4.52
C GLU A 175 -14.29 -14.19 5.38
N GLU A 176 -14.70 -14.58 6.58
CA GLU A 176 -15.43 -13.71 7.52
C GLU A 176 -14.57 -12.53 7.95
N TYR A 177 -13.29 -12.79 8.22
CA TYR A 177 -12.36 -11.75 8.64
C TYR A 177 -12.11 -10.73 7.51
N LEU A 178 -11.81 -11.21 6.32
CA LEU A 178 -11.58 -10.38 5.13
C LEU A 178 -12.83 -9.58 4.76
N ARG A 179 -14.01 -10.23 4.78
CA ARG A 179 -15.31 -9.57 4.53
C ARG A 179 -15.53 -8.42 5.50
N PHE A 180 -15.30 -8.64 6.80
CA PHE A 180 -15.45 -7.58 7.80
C PHE A 180 -14.52 -6.39 7.51
N LEU A 181 -13.26 -6.64 7.14
CA LEU A 181 -12.30 -5.58 6.82
C LEU A 181 -12.73 -4.78 5.58
N LEU A 182 -13.11 -5.45 4.50
CA LEU A 182 -13.44 -4.82 3.21
C LEU A 182 -14.88 -4.26 3.15
N SER A 183 -15.74 -4.60 4.10
CA SER A 183 -17.09 -3.99 4.22
C SER A 183 -17.08 -2.63 4.92
N ARG A 184 -15.93 -2.09 5.29
CA ARG A 184 -15.80 -0.78 5.96
C ARG A 184 -15.91 0.40 5.00
N GLY A 185 -15.72 0.19 3.70
CA GLY A 185 -15.94 1.20 2.65
C GLY A 185 -17.41 1.22 2.20
N ASP A 186 -17.95 2.40 1.91
CA ASP A 186 -19.31 2.59 1.42
C ASP A 186 -19.49 1.90 0.06
N GLY A 187 -20.26 0.79 0.00
CA GLY A 187 -20.52 0.03 -1.22
C GLY A 187 -19.30 -0.73 -1.78
N LEU A 188 -18.16 -0.71 -1.09
CA LEU A 188 -16.94 -1.37 -1.56
C LEU A 188 -17.14 -2.88 -1.73
N PHE A 189 -17.76 -3.55 -0.76
CA PHE A 189 -17.97 -4.99 -0.83
C PHE A 189 -18.84 -5.41 -2.01
N ASP A 190 -19.87 -4.63 -2.33
CA ASP A 190 -20.74 -4.87 -3.50
C ASP A 190 -19.95 -4.69 -4.82
N LEU A 191 -19.06 -3.69 -4.89
CA LEU A 191 -18.17 -3.49 -6.02
C LEU A 191 -17.24 -4.70 -6.19
N LEU A 192 -16.55 -5.12 -5.13
CA LEU A 192 -15.59 -6.23 -5.16
C LEU A 192 -16.23 -7.56 -5.58
N THR A 193 -17.47 -7.80 -5.15
CA THR A 193 -18.21 -9.02 -5.54
C THR A 193 -18.71 -8.94 -6.98
N SER A 194 -19.16 -7.77 -7.44
CA SER A 194 -19.72 -7.58 -8.78
C SER A 194 -18.66 -7.67 -9.89
N ASP A 195 -17.41 -7.34 -9.59
CA ASP A 195 -16.31 -7.32 -10.56
C ASP A 195 -15.31 -8.49 -10.42
N GLY A 196 -15.52 -9.35 -9.42
CA GLY A 196 -14.70 -10.55 -9.17
C GLY A 196 -13.42 -10.31 -8.38
N ALA A 197 -13.15 -9.08 -7.92
CA ALA A 197 -11.98 -8.78 -7.09
C ALA A 197 -12.04 -9.46 -5.72
N TRP A 198 -13.25 -9.65 -5.18
CA TRP A 198 -13.45 -10.40 -3.94
C TRP A 198 -12.83 -11.80 -3.99
N ASP A 199 -13.09 -12.55 -5.07
CA ASP A 199 -12.57 -13.91 -5.22
C ASP A 199 -11.04 -13.93 -5.28
N ARG A 200 -10.42 -12.91 -5.88
CA ARG A 200 -8.96 -12.75 -5.94
C ARG A 200 -8.36 -12.50 -4.54
N TYR A 201 -8.95 -11.58 -3.79
CA TYR A 201 -8.52 -11.29 -2.42
C TYR A 201 -8.70 -12.52 -1.51
N LEU A 202 -9.84 -13.19 -1.60
CA LEU A 202 -10.11 -14.37 -0.78
C LEU A 202 -9.16 -15.54 -1.13
N ALA A 203 -8.91 -15.76 -2.42
CA ALA A 203 -7.96 -16.78 -2.86
C ALA A 203 -6.55 -16.51 -2.34
N ALA A 204 -6.09 -15.24 -2.37
CA ALA A 204 -4.81 -14.84 -1.82
C ALA A 204 -4.72 -15.07 -0.29
N TRP A 205 -5.79 -14.76 0.44
CA TRP A 205 -5.86 -14.95 1.89
C TRP A 205 -5.91 -16.41 2.33
N LYS A 206 -6.46 -17.29 1.49
CA LYS A 206 -6.49 -18.75 1.72
C LYS A 206 -5.17 -19.46 1.37
N GLN A 207 -4.19 -18.75 0.81
CA GLN A 207 -2.87 -19.34 0.54
C GLN A 207 -2.15 -19.68 1.87
N PRO A 208 -1.37 -20.77 1.91
CA PRO A 208 -0.57 -21.13 3.09
C PRO A 208 0.33 -19.97 3.52
N GLY A 209 0.29 -19.63 4.80
CA GLY A 209 1.09 -18.56 5.39
C GLY A 209 0.55 -17.13 5.22
N ALA A 210 -0.54 -16.91 4.46
CA ALA A 210 -1.06 -15.57 4.20
C ALA A 210 -1.51 -14.84 5.47
N VAL A 211 -2.28 -15.49 6.32
CA VAL A 211 -2.71 -14.94 7.62
C VAL A 211 -1.51 -14.58 8.47
N GLN A 212 -0.56 -15.52 8.62
CA GLN A 212 0.65 -15.30 9.41
C GLN A 212 1.49 -14.13 8.88
N ALA A 213 1.66 -14.03 7.55
CA ALA A 213 2.40 -12.94 6.91
C ALA A 213 1.75 -11.57 7.18
N ALA A 214 0.43 -11.48 7.03
CA ALA A 214 -0.32 -10.26 7.30
C ALA A 214 -0.20 -9.82 8.79
N LEU A 215 -0.25 -10.79 9.74
CA LEU A 215 -0.03 -10.51 11.16
C LEU A 215 1.42 -10.08 11.45
N ASN A 216 2.39 -10.72 10.79
CA ASN A 216 3.80 -10.38 10.95
C ASN A 216 4.13 -8.96 10.46
N ASP A 217 3.47 -8.47 9.40
CA ASP A 217 3.60 -7.10 8.94
C ASP A 217 3.20 -6.09 10.04
N TYR A 218 2.09 -6.31 10.75
CA TYR A 218 1.66 -5.45 11.87
C TYR A 218 2.57 -5.59 13.09
N ARG A 219 3.03 -6.80 13.39
CA ARG A 219 4.00 -7.04 14.48
C ARG A 219 5.33 -6.36 14.21
N ALA A 220 5.83 -6.43 12.98
CA ALA A 220 7.05 -5.74 12.58
C ALA A 220 6.89 -4.22 12.65
N ALA A 221 5.74 -3.70 12.22
CA ALA A 221 5.43 -2.28 12.36
C ALA A 221 5.48 -1.80 13.81
N TYR A 222 4.93 -2.58 14.74
CA TYR A 222 4.91 -2.24 16.16
C TYR A 222 6.28 -2.42 16.83
N GLN A 223 6.95 -3.55 16.59
CA GLN A 223 8.15 -3.94 17.31
C GLN A 223 9.45 -3.37 16.71
N ILE A 224 9.47 -3.14 15.39
CA ILE A 224 10.68 -2.72 14.67
C ILE A 224 10.54 -1.30 14.12
N ASP A 225 9.47 -1.02 13.36
CA ASP A 225 9.34 0.27 12.68
C ASP A 225 9.00 1.41 13.64
N LEU A 226 8.08 1.21 14.58
CA LEU A 226 7.67 2.26 15.51
C LEU A 226 8.85 2.80 16.35
N PRO A 227 9.71 1.96 16.99
CA PRO A 227 10.90 2.46 17.67
C PRO A 227 11.86 3.20 16.74
N ARG A 228 12.05 2.70 15.50
CA ARG A 228 12.87 3.34 14.46
C ARG A 228 12.35 4.74 14.13
N TYR A 229 11.08 4.88 13.78
CA TYR A 229 10.49 6.18 13.42
C TYR A 229 10.50 7.17 14.58
N ARG A 230 10.24 6.72 15.81
CA ARG A 230 10.38 7.57 17.00
C ARG A 230 11.81 8.09 17.19
N SER A 231 12.81 7.26 16.90
CA SER A 231 14.23 7.67 16.94
C SER A 231 14.55 8.66 15.83
N GLU A 232 14.12 8.38 14.59
CA GLU A 232 14.32 9.24 13.43
C GLU A 232 13.64 10.61 13.58
N LYS A 233 12.42 10.66 14.16
CA LYS A 233 11.70 11.91 14.43
C LYS A 233 12.53 12.87 15.29
N LYS A 234 13.32 12.36 16.23
CA LYS A 234 14.20 13.19 17.07
C LYS A 234 15.30 13.91 16.27
N LEU A 235 15.66 13.39 15.11
CA LEU A 235 16.68 13.99 14.25
C LEU A 235 16.17 15.19 13.45
N GLN A 236 14.86 15.43 13.44
CA GLN A 236 14.18 16.53 12.72
C GLN A 236 14.54 16.63 11.22
N LYS A 237 15.00 15.52 10.63
CA LYS A 237 15.35 15.46 9.21
C LYS A 237 14.09 15.32 8.37
N LYS A 238 13.86 16.26 7.46
CA LYS A 238 12.72 16.19 6.52
C LYS A 238 13.12 15.49 5.23
N LEU A 239 12.20 14.65 4.73
CA LEU A 239 12.30 14.06 3.40
C LEU A 239 12.23 15.15 2.34
N ASN A 240 13.15 15.10 1.36
CA ASN A 240 13.23 16.07 0.26
C ASN A 240 12.86 15.41 -1.08
N VAL A 241 11.72 14.74 -1.10
CA VAL A 241 11.09 14.16 -2.31
C VAL A 241 9.71 14.76 -2.41
N PRO A 242 9.32 15.35 -3.57
CA PRO A 242 7.97 15.88 -3.78
C PRO A 242 6.92 14.83 -3.44
N THR A 243 5.92 15.18 -2.65
CA THR A 243 4.94 14.23 -2.14
C THR A 243 3.52 14.75 -2.29
N LEU A 244 2.65 13.92 -2.84
CA LEU A 244 1.22 14.11 -2.90
C LEU A 244 0.53 13.19 -1.87
N LEU A 245 -0.38 13.74 -1.09
CA LEU A 245 -1.23 13.00 -0.16
C LEU A 245 -2.66 12.94 -0.70
N LEU A 246 -3.27 11.76 -0.62
CA LEU A 246 -4.71 11.59 -0.87
C LEU A 246 -5.32 10.86 0.33
N TRP A 247 -6.49 11.30 0.81
CA TRP A 247 -7.18 10.60 1.89
C TRP A 247 -8.69 10.70 1.76
N GLY A 248 -9.40 9.68 2.25
CA GLY A 248 -10.85 9.64 2.16
C GLY A 248 -11.54 10.52 3.21
N GLU A 249 -12.52 11.31 2.77
CA GLU A 249 -13.36 12.17 3.64
C GLU A 249 -14.08 11.40 4.76
N LYS A 250 -14.44 10.12 4.47
CA LYS A 250 -15.19 9.24 5.39
C LYS A 250 -14.30 8.16 6.04
N GLY A 251 -12.99 8.14 5.73
CA GLY A 251 -12.03 7.15 6.23
C GLY A 251 -11.58 7.40 7.66
N ASN A 252 -10.60 6.61 8.11
CA ASN A 252 -10.04 6.75 9.45
C ASN A 252 -9.31 8.09 9.67
N LEU A 253 -8.91 8.75 8.60
CA LEU A 253 -8.20 10.04 8.64
C LEU A 253 -9.15 11.25 8.66
N ALA A 254 -10.47 11.03 8.55
CA ALA A 254 -11.46 12.10 8.58
C ALA A 254 -11.30 12.99 9.83
N GLY A 255 -11.16 14.29 9.60
CA GLY A 255 -10.99 15.29 10.65
C GLY A 255 -9.61 15.36 11.30
N LEU A 256 -8.65 14.53 10.89
CA LEU A 256 -7.27 14.62 11.35
C LEU A 256 -6.48 15.69 10.56
N PRO A 257 -5.45 16.31 11.15
CA PRO A 257 -4.61 17.30 10.49
C PRO A 257 -3.58 16.62 9.56
N VAL A 258 -4.08 15.89 8.53
CA VAL A 258 -3.25 15.03 7.67
C VAL A 258 -2.08 15.79 7.07
N LEU A 259 -2.37 16.89 6.36
CA LEU A 259 -1.36 17.66 5.66
C LEU A 259 -0.34 18.31 6.62
N ASP A 260 -0.82 18.86 7.74
CA ASP A 260 0.07 19.52 8.70
C ASP A 260 0.99 18.53 9.40
N THR A 261 0.47 17.34 9.73
CA THR A 261 1.29 16.26 10.32
C THR A 261 2.41 15.82 9.36
N TRP A 262 2.11 15.67 8.06
CA TRP A 262 3.13 15.29 7.09
C TRP A 262 4.14 16.40 6.81
N ARG A 263 3.76 17.68 6.90
CA ARG A 263 4.67 18.84 6.80
C ARG A 263 5.75 18.85 7.88
N GLU A 264 5.54 18.16 9.00
CA GLU A 264 6.60 18.00 10.02
C GLU A 264 7.79 17.19 9.49
N SER A 265 7.55 16.22 8.61
CA SER A 265 8.57 15.25 8.14
C SER A 265 8.88 15.32 6.65
N ILE A 266 8.12 16.08 5.84
CA ILE A 266 8.32 16.25 4.40
C ILE A 266 8.42 17.75 4.07
N ARG A 267 9.37 18.12 3.19
CA ARG A 267 9.59 19.54 2.81
C ARG A 267 8.55 20.02 1.83
N GLU A 268 8.34 19.27 0.76
CA GLU A 268 7.45 19.60 -0.34
C GLU A 268 6.30 18.58 -0.35
N VAL A 269 5.16 18.98 0.21
CA VAL A 269 3.98 18.15 0.34
C VAL A 269 2.72 18.92 0.00
N SER A 270 1.93 18.35 -0.90
CA SER A 270 0.56 18.77 -1.23
C SER A 270 -0.42 17.64 -0.89
N GLY A 271 -1.71 17.95 -0.83
CA GLY A 271 -2.67 16.90 -0.52
C GLY A 271 -4.11 17.29 -0.77
N TYR A 272 -4.95 16.27 -0.97
CA TYR A 272 -6.37 16.39 -1.26
C TYR A 272 -7.20 15.40 -0.48
N GLU A 273 -8.24 15.90 0.16
CA GLU A 273 -9.31 15.07 0.71
C GLU A 273 -10.24 14.61 -0.42
N VAL A 274 -10.39 13.30 -0.59
CA VAL A 274 -11.22 12.70 -1.64
C VAL A 274 -12.67 12.59 -1.14
N LYS A 275 -13.57 13.35 -1.75
CA LYS A 275 -14.96 13.47 -1.33
C LYS A 275 -15.75 12.18 -1.54
N GLY A 276 -16.63 11.86 -0.57
CA GLY A 276 -17.47 10.67 -0.62
C GLY A 276 -16.70 9.35 -0.66
N CYS A 277 -15.50 9.31 -0.08
CA CYS A 277 -14.58 8.19 -0.11
C CYS A 277 -14.19 7.77 1.31
N GLY A 278 -14.07 6.46 1.53
CA GLY A 278 -13.53 5.87 2.75
C GLY A 278 -12.03 5.64 2.67
N HIS A 279 -11.58 4.53 3.26
CA HIS A 279 -10.16 4.17 3.35
C HIS A 279 -9.57 3.66 2.02
N TYR A 280 -10.35 2.94 1.24
CA TYR A 280 -9.85 2.22 0.05
C TYR A 280 -9.90 3.10 -1.20
N VAL A 281 -9.23 4.25 -1.13
CA VAL A 281 -9.30 5.32 -2.15
C VAL A 281 -9.08 4.84 -3.58
N PRO A 282 -8.11 3.96 -3.90
CA PRO A 282 -7.93 3.46 -5.26
C PRO A 282 -9.09 2.62 -5.80
N GLU A 283 -9.86 1.98 -4.89
CA GLU A 283 -11.01 1.15 -5.21
C GLU A 283 -12.29 1.98 -5.28
N GLU A 284 -12.50 2.85 -4.29
CA GLU A 284 -13.73 3.61 -4.12
C GLU A 284 -13.82 4.80 -5.07
N LYS A 285 -12.67 5.38 -5.45
CA LYS A 285 -12.57 6.56 -6.33
C LYS A 285 -11.41 6.42 -7.33
N PRO A 286 -11.44 5.39 -8.20
CA PRO A 286 -10.33 5.11 -9.11
C PRO A 286 -10.06 6.24 -10.11
N GLU A 287 -11.10 6.93 -10.62
CA GLU A 287 -10.93 8.03 -11.57
C GLU A 287 -10.21 9.22 -10.93
N GLU A 288 -10.62 9.61 -9.71
CA GLU A 288 -9.97 10.71 -8.98
C GLU A 288 -8.54 10.33 -8.61
N THR A 289 -8.33 9.11 -8.14
CA THR A 289 -7.00 8.58 -7.81
C THR A 289 -6.08 8.65 -9.03
N THR A 290 -6.53 8.13 -10.16
CA THR A 290 -5.76 8.11 -11.41
C THR A 290 -5.45 9.50 -11.90
N ARG A 291 -6.44 10.38 -11.93
CA ARG A 291 -6.27 11.79 -12.34
C ARG A 291 -5.20 12.49 -11.49
N ARG A 292 -5.24 12.31 -10.16
CA ARG A 292 -4.26 12.92 -9.24
C ARG A 292 -2.86 12.35 -9.44
N ILE A 293 -2.73 11.07 -9.68
CA ILE A 293 -1.43 10.45 -9.98
C ILE A 293 -0.89 11.00 -11.31
N LEU A 294 -1.71 11.09 -12.36
CA LEU A 294 -1.31 11.64 -13.67
C LEU A 294 -0.89 13.10 -13.56
N ASP A 295 -1.68 13.95 -12.90
CA ASP A 295 -1.34 15.37 -12.75
C ASP A 295 -0.04 15.56 -11.98
N PHE A 296 0.17 14.78 -10.93
CA PHE A 296 1.40 14.83 -10.15
C PHE A 296 2.60 14.26 -10.92
N SER A 297 2.41 13.20 -11.70
CA SER A 297 3.47 12.64 -12.52
C SER A 297 4.03 13.63 -13.53
N ARG A 298 3.16 14.43 -14.17
CA ARG A 298 3.58 15.50 -15.07
C ARG A 298 4.51 16.51 -14.38
N THR A 299 4.22 16.82 -13.11
CA THR A 299 5.04 17.76 -12.33
C THR A 299 6.42 17.17 -12.02
N VAL A 300 6.51 15.89 -11.65
CA VAL A 300 7.77 15.28 -11.19
C VAL A 300 8.65 14.77 -12.34
N PHE A 301 8.08 14.47 -13.50
CA PHE A 301 8.82 14.07 -14.70
C PHE A 301 9.04 15.22 -15.70
N ASN A 302 8.43 16.40 -15.48
CA ASN A 302 8.48 17.57 -16.38
C ASN A 302 7.96 17.27 -17.81
N VAL A 303 6.83 16.56 -17.91
CA VAL A 303 6.20 16.13 -19.16
C VAL A 303 4.76 16.63 -19.28
#